data_4025ed209b68e3539014af6723efe3d5
#
_entry.id   4025ed209b68e3539014af6723efe3d5
#
_cell.length_a   1.000
_cell.length_b   1.000
_cell.length_c   1.000
_cell.angle_alpha   90.00
_cell.angle_beta   90.00
_cell.angle_gamma   90.00
#
_symmetry.space_group_name_H-M   'P 1'
#
loop_
_entity.id
_entity.type
_entity.pdbx_description
1 polymer ?
#
loop_
_entity_poly.entity_id
_entity_poly.type
_entity_poly.pdbx_seq_one_letter_code
_entity_poly.pdbx_strand_id
1 'polypeptide(L)'
;MIDIYSALDISKVEQGWQPTKHSVNERKPSNLSIGDLSLKCRNWFPNLRFNELTKFCESNGKKLKPSSVEQLYICLGEMGWKIDKAKAQDVFEKVAQEKCYNPIKEYLEFLEKDQSIIPANTSKLASTYLKTSDSLSDEMLFKWLVGAAQRIFENGCQMDYCLVLKGIQGLKKSTFFRTLCKGYFCDSMAEGKDHSMLIGTTWFKAFEELETTTGRKEAGELKNLITIREDIFRAPFARNTDHHPRSSVFCATVNDDQFLKDHTGNRRFWVIEVNEKINNKLLEK
;
A
#
# COMPACT_ATOMS: atom_id res chain seq x y z
N MET A 1 0.08 13.99 0.41
CA MET A 1 -1.31 14.12 0.90
C MET A 1 -1.81 15.53 0.67
N ILE A 2 -3.05 15.67 0.24
CA ILE A 2 -3.73 16.96 0.03
C ILE A 2 -4.86 17.13 1.06
N ASP A 3 -5.27 18.38 1.29
CA ASP A 3 -6.47 18.68 2.07
C ASP A 3 -7.75 18.59 1.23
N ILE A 4 -8.92 18.64 1.89
CA ILE A 4 -10.21 18.47 1.24
C ILE A 4 -10.54 19.65 0.31
N TYR A 5 -10.08 20.86 0.65
CA TYR A 5 -10.30 22.05 -0.18
C TYR A 5 -9.54 21.96 -1.51
N SER A 6 -8.31 21.39 -1.49
CA SER A 6 -7.53 21.13 -2.71
C SER A 6 -8.11 20.03 -3.59
N ALA A 7 -8.96 19.17 -3.04
CA ALA A 7 -9.64 18.10 -3.76
C ALA A 7 -10.98 18.56 -4.38
N LEU A 8 -11.54 19.65 -3.89
CA LEU A 8 -12.83 20.18 -4.28
C LEU A 8 -12.76 20.79 -5.70
N ASP A 9 -13.70 20.43 -6.56
CA ASP A 9 -13.91 21.11 -7.83
C ASP A 9 -14.74 22.38 -7.61
N ILE A 10 -14.05 23.49 -7.37
CA ILE A 10 -14.65 24.80 -7.04
C ILE A 10 -15.64 25.27 -8.13
N SER A 11 -15.45 24.86 -9.40
CA SER A 11 -16.33 25.24 -10.49
C SER A 11 -17.76 24.66 -10.37
N LYS A 12 -17.90 23.60 -9.57
CA LYS A 12 -19.16 22.88 -9.32
C LYS A 12 -19.81 23.22 -7.99
N VAL A 13 -19.12 24.03 -7.16
CA VAL A 13 -19.68 24.57 -5.93
C VAL A 13 -20.49 25.83 -6.24
N GLU A 14 -21.51 26.11 -5.42
CA GLU A 14 -22.41 27.26 -5.62
C GLU A 14 -21.65 28.58 -5.80
N GLN A 15 -22.13 29.42 -6.74
CA GLN A 15 -21.48 30.67 -7.12
C GLN A 15 -21.18 31.54 -5.91
N GLY A 16 -19.92 31.97 -5.81
CA GLY A 16 -19.44 32.95 -4.81
C GLY A 16 -18.71 32.35 -3.60
N TRP A 17 -18.68 31.02 -3.42
CA TRP A 17 -17.91 30.40 -2.36
C TRP A 17 -16.42 30.29 -2.71
N GLN A 18 -15.55 30.78 -1.80
CA GLN A 18 -14.09 30.66 -1.93
C GLN A 18 -13.49 30.16 -0.59
N PRO A 19 -12.61 29.12 -0.61
CA PRO A 19 -12.06 28.49 0.60
C PRO A 19 -11.23 29.42 1.51
N THR A 20 -10.78 30.56 1.00
CA THR A 20 -9.85 31.47 1.67
C THR A 20 -10.45 32.78 2.14
N LYS A 21 -11.70 33.05 1.81
CA LYS A 21 -12.41 34.25 2.31
C LYS A 21 -13.43 33.83 3.35
N HIS A 22 -13.31 34.36 4.56
CA HIS A 22 -14.36 34.31 5.58
C HIS A 22 -15.61 35.04 5.07
N SER A 23 -16.31 34.44 4.12
CA SER A 23 -17.65 34.89 3.79
C SER A 23 -18.59 34.33 4.85
N VAL A 24 -18.87 35.13 5.86
CA VAL A 24 -20.05 34.91 6.72
C VAL A 24 -21.23 34.94 5.77
N ASN A 25 -21.70 33.79 5.37
CA ASN A 25 -22.89 33.66 4.55
C ASN A 25 -24.06 34.07 5.44
N GLU A 26 -24.68 35.23 5.21
CA GLU A 26 -25.83 35.75 5.97
C GLU A 26 -27.09 34.85 5.86
N ARG A 27 -27.02 33.79 5.06
CA ARG A 27 -28.09 32.79 4.94
C ARG A 27 -28.16 31.96 6.22
N LYS A 28 -29.35 31.79 6.77
CA LYS A 28 -29.60 30.85 7.89
C LYS A 28 -29.11 29.46 7.46
N PRO A 29 -28.25 28.79 8.28
CA PRO A 29 -27.75 27.46 7.92
C PRO A 29 -28.92 26.49 7.70
N SER A 30 -28.98 25.86 6.54
CA SER A 30 -30.00 24.87 6.23
C SER A 30 -29.48 23.47 6.54
N ASN A 31 -30.36 22.59 7.03
CA ASN A 31 -30.01 21.20 7.25
C ASN A 31 -29.76 20.52 5.90
N LEU A 32 -28.59 19.83 5.82
CA LEU A 32 -28.25 19.04 4.65
C LEU A 32 -28.65 17.58 4.88
N SER A 33 -29.47 17.03 4.00
CA SER A 33 -29.82 15.61 4.05
C SER A 33 -28.63 14.73 3.62
N ILE A 34 -28.63 13.46 4.07
CA ILE A 34 -27.63 12.48 3.65
C ILE A 34 -27.62 12.30 2.11
N GLY A 35 -28.81 12.26 1.51
CA GLY A 35 -28.96 12.11 0.05
C GLY A 35 -28.40 13.29 -0.71
N ASP A 36 -28.72 14.51 -0.28
CA ASP A 36 -28.20 15.74 -0.91
C ASP A 36 -26.69 15.85 -0.75
N LEU A 37 -26.14 15.53 0.43
CA LEU A 37 -24.71 15.52 0.63
C LEU A 37 -24.02 14.48 -0.28
N SER A 38 -24.60 13.29 -0.40
CA SER A 38 -24.08 12.25 -1.28
C SER A 38 -24.01 12.70 -2.75
N LEU A 39 -25.06 13.37 -3.21
CA LEU A 39 -25.10 13.95 -4.56
C LEU A 39 -24.06 15.07 -4.73
N LYS A 40 -23.97 15.97 -3.75
CA LYS A 40 -22.96 17.04 -3.74
C LYS A 40 -21.54 16.48 -3.73
N CYS A 41 -21.24 15.47 -2.94
CA CYS A 41 -19.92 14.82 -2.91
C CYS A 41 -19.55 14.23 -4.28
N ARG A 42 -20.47 13.54 -4.96
CA ARG A 42 -20.22 13.03 -6.32
C ARG A 42 -19.92 14.14 -7.33
N ASN A 43 -20.60 15.27 -7.20
CA ASN A 43 -20.42 16.41 -8.12
C ASN A 43 -19.15 17.20 -7.81
N TRP A 44 -18.89 17.50 -6.54
CA TRP A 44 -17.77 18.33 -6.11
C TRP A 44 -16.43 17.62 -6.12
N PHE A 45 -16.46 16.27 -5.98
CA PHE A 45 -15.26 15.43 -5.98
C PHE A 45 -15.37 14.35 -7.08
N PRO A 46 -15.39 14.72 -8.37
CA PRO A 46 -15.66 13.78 -9.46
C PRO A 46 -14.63 12.65 -9.57
N ASN A 47 -13.41 12.90 -9.09
CA ASN A 47 -12.30 11.96 -9.11
C ASN A 47 -12.00 11.39 -7.71
N LEU A 48 -12.99 11.41 -6.81
CA LEU A 48 -12.90 10.78 -5.50
C LEU A 48 -12.94 9.26 -5.67
N ARG A 49 -11.96 8.58 -5.06
CA ARG A 49 -11.82 7.13 -5.08
C ARG A 49 -11.38 6.62 -3.71
N PHE A 50 -11.60 5.38 -3.44
CA PHE A 50 -11.10 4.70 -2.23
C PHE A 50 -9.98 3.71 -2.63
N ASN A 51 -8.79 3.93 -2.08
CA ASN A 51 -7.66 3.05 -2.29
C ASN A 51 -7.76 1.85 -1.34
N GLU A 52 -8.06 0.67 -1.89
CA GLU A 52 -8.26 -0.56 -1.12
C GLU A 52 -6.99 -1.07 -0.43
N LEU A 53 -5.81 -0.74 -0.97
CA LEU A 53 -4.55 -1.12 -0.35
C LEU A 53 -4.21 -0.23 0.84
N THR A 54 -4.22 1.09 0.66
CA THR A 54 -3.83 2.03 1.72
C THR A 54 -4.96 2.38 2.68
N LYS A 55 -6.22 2.02 2.34
CA LYS A 55 -7.45 2.33 3.09
C LYS A 55 -7.72 3.83 3.24
N PHE A 56 -7.30 4.63 2.26
CA PHE A 56 -7.52 6.08 2.24
C PHE A 56 -8.39 6.51 1.07
N CYS A 57 -9.14 7.60 1.30
CA CYS A 57 -9.75 8.36 0.22
C CYS A 57 -8.68 9.11 -0.56
N GLU A 58 -8.82 9.12 -1.88
CA GLU A 58 -7.94 9.82 -2.80
C GLU A 58 -8.75 10.65 -3.80
N SER A 59 -8.22 11.79 -4.19
CA SER A 59 -8.79 12.63 -5.23
C SER A 59 -7.70 13.06 -6.21
N ASN A 60 -7.96 12.94 -7.51
CA ASN A 60 -7.00 13.27 -8.57
C ASN A 60 -5.65 12.53 -8.39
N GLY A 61 -5.68 11.26 -7.97
CA GLY A 61 -4.48 10.45 -7.72
C GLY A 61 -3.66 10.86 -6.49
N LYS A 62 -4.20 11.74 -5.64
CA LYS A 62 -3.52 12.20 -4.42
C LYS A 62 -4.30 11.80 -3.17
N LYS A 63 -3.60 11.24 -2.21
CA LYS A 63 -4.13 10.84 -0.91
C LYS A 63 -4.63 12.05 -0.12
N LEU A 64 -5.87 11.98 0.37
CA LEU A 64 -6.44 12.96 1.28
C LEU A 64 -5.87 12.78 2.69
N LYS A 65 -5.64 13.88 3.39
CA LYS A 65 -5.28 13.86 4.81
C LYS A 65 -6.49 13.37 5.62
N PRO A 66 -6.36 12.37 6.51
CA PRO A 66 -7.48 11.92 7.35
C PRO A 66 -8.13 13.06 8.15
N SER A 67 -7.31 13.91 8.77
CA SER A 67 -7.80 15.09 9.50
C SER A 67 -8.60 16.06 8.64
N SER A 68 -8.30 16.14 7.35
CA SER A 68 -9.03 16.98 6.40
C SER A 68 -10.41 16.40 6.08
N VAL A 69 -10.52 15.08 5.93
CA VAL A 69 -11.80 14.39 5.74
C VAL A 69 -12.67 14.55 6.99
N GLU A 70 -12.08 14.44 8.18
CA GLU A 70 -12.76 14.70 9.45
C GLU A 70 -13.30 16.13 9.58
N GLN A 71 -12.69 17.10 8.90
CA GLN A 71 -13.08 18.51 8.90
C GLN A 71 -14.09 18.88 7.79
N LEU A 72 -14.55 17.90 7.01
CA LEU A 72 -15.52 18.14 5.93
C LEU A 72 -16.77 18.90 6.43
N TYR A 73 -17.26 18.59 7.63
CA TYR A 73 -18.42 19.28 8.21
C TYR A 73 -18.17 20.77 8.44
N ILE A 74 -16.92 21.19 8.69
CA ILE A 74 -16.55 22.61 8.83
C ILE A 74 -16.65 23.28 7.47
N CYS A 75 -16.08 22.67 6.42
CA CYS A 75 -16.18 23.14 5.05
C CYS A 75 -17.65 23.32 4.62
N LEU A 76 -18.52 22.37 4.95
CA LEU A 76 -19.96 22.44 4.70
C LEU A 76 -20.62 23.56 5.50
N GLY A 77 -20.19 23.78 6.75
CA GLY A 77 -20.65 24.88 7.60
C GLY A 77 -20.31 26.26 7.00
N GLU A 78 -19.12 26.43 6.47
CA GLU A 78 -18.68 27.66 5.75
C GLU A 78 -19.52 27.91 4.49
N MET A 79 -20.00 26.85 3.85
CA MET A 79 -20.92 26.92 2.71
C MET A 79 -22.39 27.19 3.13
N GLY A 80 -22.70 27.31 4.44
CA GLY A 80 -24.06 27.53 4.96
C GLY A 80 -24.87 26.27 5.16
N TRP A 81 -24.23 25.07 5.23
CA TRP A 81 -24.90 23.81 5.48
C TRP A 81 -24.69 23.32 6.90
N LYS A 82 -25.72 22.79 7.52
CA LYS A 82 -25.65 22.19 8.85
C LYS A 82 -25.74 20.67 8.71
N ILE A 83 -24.68 19.98 9.14
CA ILE A 83 -24.62 18.52 9.19
C ILE A 83 -23.72 18.08 10.34
N ASP A 84 -24.04 16.92 10.90
CA ASP A 84 -23.21 16.27 11.93
C ASP A 84 -21.88 15.77 11.34
N LYS A 85 -20.77 15.88 12.13
CA LYS A 85 -19.43 15.47 11.71
C LYS A 85 -19.38 14.02 11.23
N ALA A 86 -19.94 13.08 12.02
CA ALA A 86 -19.89 11.67 11.71
C ALA A 86 -20.65 11.35 10.41
N LYS A 87 -21.84 11.94 10.25
CA LYS A 87 -22.63 11.77 9.01
C LYS A 87 -21.93 12.33 7.79
N ALA A 88 -21.27 13.47 7.92
CA ALA A 88 -20.51 14.06 6.80
C ALA A 88 -19.37 13.14 6.38
N GLN A 89 -18.62 12.59 7.33
CA GLN A 89 -17.53 11.67 7.10
C GLN A 89 -18.03 10.35 6.48
N ASP A 90 -19.05 9.73 7.08
CA ASP A 90 -19.62 8.47 6.59
C ASP A 90 -20.09 8.57 5.14
N VAL A 91 -20.77 9.68 4.79
CA VAL A 91 -21.25 9.90 3.41
C VAL A 91 -20.07 10.08 2.45
N PHE A 92 -19.06 10.85 2.83
CA PHE A 92 -17.90 11.10 2.00
C PHE A 92 -17.13 9.80 1.72
N GLU A 93 -16.85 9.02 2.76
CA GLU A 93 -16.18 7.73 2.63
C GLU A 93 -17.02 6.75 1.80
N LYS A 94 -18.34 6.72 1.99
CA LYS A 94 -19.25 5.89 1.20
C LYS A 94 -19.22 6.25 -0.29
N VAL A 95 -19.20 7.53 -0.62
CA VAL A 95 -19.08 7.99 -2.02
C VAL A 95 -17.71 7.62 -2.61
N ALA A 96 -16.63 7.72 -1.82
CA ALA A 96 -15.31 7.26 -2.25
C ALA A 96 -15.30 5.76 -2.54
N GLN A 97 -15.94 4.96 -1.68
CA GLN A 97 -16.06 3.51 -1.81
C GLN A 97 -16.87 3.04 -3.03
N GLU A 98 -17.71 3.90 -3.63
CA GLU A 98 -18.37 3.59 -4.91
C GLU A 98 -17.37 3.40 -6.06
N LYS A 99 -16.16 3.95 -5.90
CA LYS A 99 -15.05 3.85 -6.86
C LYS A 99 -13.80 3.27 -6.18
N CYS A 100 -13.95 2.10 -5.56
CA CYS A 100 -12.84 1.35 -5.00
C CYS A 100 -11.84 0.93 -6.07
N TYR A 101 -10.56 0.94 -5.73
CA TYR A 101 -9.52 0.45 -6.60
C TYR A 101 -8.29 -0.02 -5.83
N ASN A 102 -7.55 -0.95 -6.41
CA ASN A 102 -6.22 -1.32 -5.94
C ASN A 102 -5.19 -0.75 -6.92
N PRO A 103 -4.31 0.17 -6.49
CA PRO A 103 -3.36 0.85 -7.38
C PRO A 103 -2.34 -0.10 -8.00
N ILE A 104 -1.95 -1.16 -7.31
CA ILE A 104 -1.03 -2.17 -7.85
C ILE A 104 -1.74 -3.01 -8.90
N LYS A 105 -2.99 -3.39 -8.66
CA LYS A 105 -3.78 -4.13 -9.64
C LYS A 105 -3.96 -3.33 -10.93
N GLU A 106 -4.36 -2.06 -10.83
CA GLU A 106 -4.47 -1.18 -12.01
C GLU A 106 -3.12 -1.04 -12.75
N TYR A 107 -2.02 -0.92 -12.01
CA TYR A 107 -0.68 -0.85 -12.59
C TYR A 107 -0.32 -2.14 -13.35
N LEU A 108 -0.54 -3.31 -12.75
CA LEU A 108 -0.25 -4.60 -13.40
C LEU A 108 -1.14 -4.84 -14.63
N GLU A 109 -2.44 -4.50 -14.54
CA GLU A 109 -3.36 -4.56 -15.69
C GLU A 109 -3.00 -3.57 -16.80
N PHE A 110 -2.46 -2.41 -16.46
CA PHE A 110 -1.93 -1.45 -17.43
C PHE A 110 -0.73 -2.03 -18.16
N LEU A 111 0.25 -2.62 -17.43
CA LEU A 111 1.42 -3.25 -18.03
C LEU A 111 1.04 -4.39 -18.98
N GLU A 112 0.03 -5.18 -18.64
CA GLU A 112 -0.45 -6.28 -19.49
C GLU A 112 -1.04 -5.78 -20.82
N LYS A 113 -1.71 -4.62 -20.80
CA LYS A 113 -2.38 -4.05 -21.97
C LYS A 113 -1.46 -3.20 -22.85
N ASP A 114 -0.37 -2.69 -22.30
CA ASP A 114 0.55 -1.80 -23.02
C ASP A 114 1.53 -2.60 -23.89
N GLN A 115 1.20 -2.74 -25.16
CA GLN A 115 2.01 -3.44 -26.16
C GLN A 115 3.35 -2.76 -26.46
N SER A 116 3.60 -1.55 -25.99
CA SER A 116 4.87 -0.85 -26.16
C SER A 116 5.95 -1.35 -25.19
N ILE A 117 5.53 -2.05 -24.13
CA ILE A 117 6.44 -2.59 -23.10
C ILE A 117 7.06 -3.89 -23.61
N ILE A 118 8.37 -3.94 -23.65
CA ILE A 118 9.12 -5.15 -23.98
C ILE A 118 9.28 -5.97 -22.69
N PRO A 119 8.70 -7.19 -22.63
CA PRO A 119 8.83 -8.02 -21.42
C PRO A 119 10.29 -8.39 -21.16
N ALA A 120 10.68 -8.38 -19.89
CA ALA A 120 11.98 -8.89 -19.49
C ALA A 120 12.09 -10.40 -19.73
N ASN A 121 13.30 -10.89 -19.97
CA ASN A 121 13.54 -12.32 -20.08
C ASN A 121 13.37 -12.99 -18.71
N THR A 122 12.25 -13.68 -18.51
CA THR A 122 11.88 -14.31 -17.25
C THR A 122 12.85 -15.39 -16.78
N SER A 123 13.60 -16.02 -17.69
CA SER A 123 14.61 -17.04 -17.35
C SER A 123 15.96 -16.43 -16.92
N LYS A 124 16.12 -15.11 -16.93
CA LYS A 124 17.38 -14.41 -16.61
C LYS A 124 17.18 -13.17 -15.75
N LEU A 125 16.18 -13.16 -14.87
CA LEU A 125 15.85 -11.98 -14.07
C LEU A 125 16.94 -11.65 -13.05
N ALA A 126 17.36 -12.62 -12.24
CA ALA A 126 18.40 -12.40 -11.24
C ALA A 126 19.77 -12.19 -11.92
N SER A 127 20.07 -12.95 -12.95
CA SER A 127 21.29 -12.77 -13.75
C SER A 127 21.39 -11.37 -14.35
N THR A 128 20.27 -10.81 -14.83
CA THR A 128 20.22 -9.49 -15.46
C THR A 128 20.27 -8.36 -14.42
N TYR A 129 19.41 -8.42 -13.41
CA TYR A 129 19.21 -7.29 -12.51
C TYR A 129 20.05 -7.37 -11.23
N LEU A 130 20.35 -8.57 -10.74
CA LEU A 130 21.14 -8.81 -9.51
C LEU A 130 22.57 -9.27 -9.79
N LYS A 131 22.91 -9.52 -11.06
CA LYS A 131 24.26 -9.98 -11.47
C LYS A 131 24.65 -11.35 -10.90
N THR A 132 23.67 -12.22 -10.70
CA THR A 132 23.92 -13.61 -10.28
C THR A 132 24.38 -14.48 -11.46
N SER A 133 25.03 -15.61 -11.17
CA SER A 133 25.51 -16.54 -12.19
C SER A 133 24.78 -17.89 -12.20
N ASP A 134 23.82 -18.07 -11.31
CA ASP A 134 23.11 -19.34 -11.17
C ASP A 134 21.64 -19.24 -11.61
N SER A 135 21.14 -20.31 -12.22
CA SER A 135 19.77 -20.39 -12.72
C SER A 135 18.71 -20.53 -11.60
N LEU A 136 19.12 -21.02 -10.43
CA LEU A 136 18.20 -21.14 -9.27
C LEU A 136 17.79 -19.76 -8.76
N SER A 137 18.70 -18.81 -8.72
CA SER A 137 18.42 -17.41 -8.39
C SER A 137 17.44 -16.78 -9.37
N ASP A 138 17.57 -17.07 -10.67
CA ASP A 138 16.63 -16.60 -11.70
C ASP A 138 15.22 -17.16 -11.45
N GLU A 139 15.12 -18.46 -11.16
CA GLU A 139 13.85 -19.13 -10.88
C GLU A 139 13.19 -18.62 -9.58
N MET A 140 13.98 -18.44 -8.52
CA MET A 140 13.51 -17.90 -7.24
C MET A 140 12.93 -16.50 -7.42
N LEU A 141 13.66 -15.60 -8.09
CA LEU A 141 13.19 -14.24 -8.30
C LEU A 141 11.91 -14.23 -9.16
N PHE A 142 11.88 -15.00 -10.24
CA PHE A 142 10.69 -15.10 -11.08
C PHE A 142 9.46 -15.59 -10.31
N LYS A 143 9.58 -16.72 -9.61
CA LYS A 143 8.46 -17.30 -8.84
C LYS A 143 8.00 -16.38 -7.72
N TRP A 144 8.93 -15.68 -7.07
CA TRP A 144 8.57 -14.72 -6.03
C TRP A 144 7.79 -13.53 -6.60
N LEU A 145 8.19 -12.99 -7.76
CA LEU A 145 7.46 -11.90 -8.46
C LEU A 145 6.07 -12.36 -8.92
N VAL A 146 5.96 -13.58 -9.44
CA VAL A 146 4.64 -14.17 -9.78
C VAL A 146 3.75 -14.25 -8.55
N GLY A 147 4.27 -14.74 -7.41
CA GLY A 147 3.51 -14.79 -6.16
C GLY A 147 3.13 -13.40 -5.64
N ALA A 148 4.01 -12.39 -5.83
CA ALA A 148 3.71 -11.01 -5.48
C ALA A 148 2.57 -10.42 -6.33
N ALA A 149 2.54 -10.70 -7.63
CA ALA A 149 1.43 -10.34 -8.50
C ALA A 149 0.15 -11.10 -8.12
N GLN A 150 0.24 -12.42 -7.93
CA GLN A 150 -0.90 -13.26 -7.57
C GLN A 150 -1.60 -12.75 -6.31
N ARG A 151 -0.87 -12.36 -5.26
CA ARG A 151 -1.46 -11.81 -4.02
C ARG A 151 -2.25 -10.53 -4.21
N ILE A 152 -2.01 -9.79 -5.29
CA ILE A 152 -2.79 -8.60 -5.64
C ILE A 152 -4.11 -8.98 -6.33
N PHE A 153 -4.11 -10.01 -7.17
CA PHE A 153 -5.32 -10.47 -7.87
C PHE A 153 -6.16 -11.42 -7.01
N GLU A 154 -5.51 -12.19 -6.13
CA GLU A 154 -6.10 -13.18 -5.25
C GLU A 154 -5.59 -12.96 -3.81
N ASN A 155 -6.20 -11.99 -3.12
CA ASN A 155 -5.82 -11.65 -1.75
C ASN A 155 -5.93 -12.87 -0.83
N GLY A 156 -4.89 -13.10 -0.01
CA GLY A 156 -4.84 -14.25 0.90
C GLY A 156 -4.46 -15.57 0.24
N CYS A 157 -4.07 -15.60 -1.05
CA CYS A 157 -3.51 -16.82 -1.66
C CYS A 157 -2.24 -17.26 -0.92
N GLN A 158 -1.90 -18.55 -1.04
CA GLN A 158 -0.73 -19.12 -0.37
C GLN A 158 0.57 -18.50 -0.89
N MET A 159 1.37 -17.91 0.00
CA MET A 159 2.69 -17.36 -0.32
C MET A 159 3.59 -17.48 0.91
N ASP A 160 4.29 -18.61 1.03
CA ASP A 160 5.07 -18.99 2.22
C ASP A 160 6.54 -18.59 2.13
N TYR A 161 6.92 -17.76 1.18
CA TYR A 161 8.30 -17.47 0.86
C TYR A 161 8.64 -16.00 1.10
N CYS A 162 9.82 -15.78 1.68
CA CYS A 162 10.47 -14.49 1.79
C CYS A 162 11.70 -14.49 0.88
N LEU A 163 11.77 -13.55 -0.05
CA LEU A 163 12.97 -13.38 -0.88
C LEU A 163 14.03 -12.61 -0.11
N VAL A 164 15.21 -13.19 0.05
CA VAL A 164 16.33 -12.63 0.81
C VAL A 164 17.48 -12.29 -0.12
N LEU A 165 17.88 -11.03 -0.17
CA LEU A 165 19.10 -10.61 -0.87
C LEU A 165 20.25 -10.55 0.13
N LYS A 166 21.22 -11.45 -0.04
CA LYS A 166 22.44 -11.55 0.80
C LYS A 166 23.64 -10.90 0.09
N GLY A 167 24.44 -10.16 0.83
CA GLY A 167 25.68 -9.55 0.33
C GLY A 167 26.11 -8.36 1.16
N ILE A 168 27.31 -7.87 0.95
CA ILE A 168 27.87 -6.76 1.73
C ILE A 168 27.03 -5.49 1.66
N GLN A 169 27.22 -4.60 2.62
CA GLN A 169 26.54 -3.32 2.66
C GLN A 169 26.89 -2.45 1.43
N GLY A 170 25.95 -1.62 0.99
CA GLY A 170 26.16 -0.69 -0.13
C GLY A 170 25.83 -1.24 -1.52
N LEU A 171 25.45 -2.52 -1.67
CA LEU A 171 25.06 -3.15 -2.94
C LEU A 171 23.67 -2.72 -3.43
N LYS A 172 22.96 -1.84 -2.71
CA LYS A 172 21.61 -1.34 -3.02
C LYS A 172 20.49 -2.40 -3.00
N LYS A 173 20.61 -3.39 -2.13
CA LYS A 173 19.64 -4.49 -1.98
C LYS A 173 18.23 -3.97 -1.62
N SER A 174 18.10 -3.14 -0.57
CA SER A 174 16.81 -2.55 -0.17
C SER A 174 16.23 -1.63 -1.25
N THR A 175 17.09 -0.89 -1.96
CA THR A 175 16.69 -0.03 -3.08
C THR A 175 16.06 -0.84 -4.22
N PHE A 176 16.55 -2.06 -4.49
CA PHE A 176 15.96 -2.96 -5.47
C PHE A 176 14.48 -3.22 -5.18
N PHE A 177 14.15 -3.64 -3.97
CA PHE A 177 12.77 -3.88 -3.57
C PHE A 177 11.91 -2.61 -3.59
N ARG A 178 12.47 -1.47 -3.12
CA ARG A 178 11.78 -0.17 -3.14
C ARG A 178 11.42 0.28 -4.57
N THR A 179 12.30 0.02 -5.54
CA THR A 179 12.05 0.37 -6.94
C THR A 179 10.92 -0.47 -7.52
N LEU A 180 10.92 -1.78 -7.27
CA LEU A 180 9.90 -2.70 -7.80
C LEU A 180 8.50 -2.46 -7.26
N CYS A 181 8.35 -2.09 -5.99
CA CYS A 181 7.04 -1.99 -5.33
C CYS A 181 6.27 -0.71 -5.62
N LYS A 182 6.75 0.17 -6.50
CA LYS A 182 6.06 1.40 -6.93
C LYS A 182 5.56 2.29 -5.78
N GLY A 183 6.34 2.39 -4.70
CA GLY A 183 6.03 3.22 -3.53
C GLY A 183 5.19 2.52 -2.45
N TYR A 184 4.79 1.26 -2.65
CA TYR A 184 4.05 0.47 -1.65
C TYR A 184 4.97 -0.46 -0.86
N PHE A 185 6.04 0.13 -0.34
CA PHE A 185 7.09 -0.50 0.45
C PHE A 185 6.98 -0.14 1.93
N CYS A 186 7.23 -1.11 2.81
CA CYS A 186 7.34 -0.86 4.23
C CYS A 186 8.48 -1.69 4.83
N ASP A 187 9.44 -1.01 5.43
CA ASP A 187 10.52 -1.58 6.23
C ASP A 187 10.36 -1.28 7.73
N SER A 188 9.35 -0.48 8.10
CA SER A 188 9.10 -0.14 9.49
C SER A 188 8.64 -1.37 10.27
N MET A 189 9.18 -1.52 11.47
CA MET A 189 8.71 -2.50 12.45
C MET A 189 7.66 -1.85 13.34
N ALA A 190 6.63 -2.62 13.64
CA ALA A 190 5.61 -2.28 14.63
C ALA A 190 5.28 -3.56 15.41
N GLU A 191 4.54 -3.46 16.48
CA GLU A 191 4.15 -4.62 17.28
C GLU A 191 2.64 -4.86 17.21
N GLY A 192 2.26 -6.12 17.37
CA GLY A 192 0.88 -6.54 17.50
C GLY A 192 -0.01 -6.08 16.34
N LYS A 193 -1.12 -5.43 16.66
CA LYS A 193 -2.14 -5.00 15.72
C LYS A 193 -1.65 -3.96 14.69
N ASP A 194 -0.79 -3.05 15.12
CA ASP A 194 -0.23 -2.03 14.22
C ASP A 194 0.68 -2.65 13.16
N HIS A 195 1.35 -3.76 13.49
CA HIS A 195 2.13 -4.53 12.51
C HIS A 195 1.22 -5.14 11.42
N SER A 196 0.13 -5.78 11.80
CA SER A 196 -0.85 -6.32 10.85
C SER A 196 -1.46 -5.23 9.95
N MET A 197 -1.75 -4.06 10.52
CA MET A 197 -2.23 -2.91 9.74
C MET A 197 -1.18 -2.42 8.73
N LEU A 198 0.09 -2.31 9.13
CA LEU A 198 1.18 -1.94 8.22
C LEU A 198 1.34 -2.95 7.08
N ILE A 199 1.32 -4.25 7.39
CA ILE A 199 1.37 -5.31 6.38
C ILE A 199 0.20 -5.17 5.40
N GLY A 200 -1.01 -4.94 5.90
CA GLY A 200 -2.23 -4.81 5.09
C GLY A 200 -2.24 -3.60 4.15
N THR A 201 -1.37 -2.60 4.37
CA THR A 201 -1.30 -1.37 3.56
C THR A 201 -0.09 -1.33 2.61
N THR A 202 0.65 -2.40 2.50
CA THR A 202 1.86 -2.49 1.66
C THR A 202 1.79 -3.62 0.66
N TRP A 203 2.57 -3.51 -0.41
CA TRP A 203 2.80 -4.63 -1.34
C TRP A 203 4.04 -5.42 -0.93
N PHE A 204 5.19 -4.75 -0.70
CA PHE A 204 6.41 -5.40 -0.23
C PHE A 204 6.69 -4.99 1.22
N LYS A 205 6.62 -5.97 2.13
CA LYS A 205 7.04 -5.83 3.52
C LYS A 205 8.47 -6.34 3.66
N ALA A 206 9.38 -5.44 3.95
CA ALA A 206 10.80 -5.76 4.10
C ALA A 206 11.20 -5.98 5.55
N PHE A 207 12.10 -6.93 5.76
CA PHE A 207 12.88 -7.09 6.97
C PHE A 207 14.32 -6.68 6.65
N GLU A 208 14.73 -5.52 7.12
CA GLU A 208 16.12 -5.06 6.99
C GLU A 208 16.94 -5.64 8.15
N GLU A 209 18.20 -6.01 7.86
CA GLU A 209 19.11 -6.60 8.86
C GLU A 209 18.50 -7.80 9.60
N LEU A 210 18.00 -8.77 8.83
CA LEU A 210 17.35 -9.96 9.38
C LEU A 210 18.27 -10.76 10.32
N GLU A 211 19.59 -10.58 10.20
CA GLU A 211 20.61 -11.14 11.09
C GLU A 211 20.50 -10.66 12.54
N THR A 212 19.89 -9.54 12.81
CA THR A 212 19.65 -9.03 14.17
C THR A 212 18.58 -9.81 14.92
N THR A 213 17.75 -10.56 14.19
CA THR A 213 16.73 -11.47 14.74
C THR A 213 17.41 -12.74 15.25
N THR A 214 17.93 -12.72 16.48
CA THR A 214 18.88 -13.72 16.99
C THR A 214 18.25 -14.85 17.80
N GLY A 215 17.01 -14.72 18.25
CA GLY A 215 16.34 -15.68 19.13
C GLY A 215 15.57 -16.77 18.37
N ARG A 216 15.55 -18.02 18.90
CA ARG A 216 14.70 -19.11 18.37
C ARG A 216 13.22 -18.73 18.32
N LYS A 217 12.75 -17.99 19.32
CA LYS A 217 11.36 -17.53 19.41
C LYS A 217 11.04 -16.55 18.29
N GLU A 218 11.89 -15.55 18.09
CA GLU A 218 11.74 -14.53 17.04
C GLU A 218 11.78 -15.15 15.63
N ALA A 219 12.69 -16.11 15.40
CA ALA A 219 12.74 -16.85 14.14
C ALA A 219 11.45 -17.66 13.89
N GLY A 220 10.85 -18.24 14.94
CA GLY A 220 9.57 -18.95 14.87
C GLY A 220 8.41 -18.01 14.55
N GLU A 221 8.35 -16.86 15.21
CA GLU A 221 7.33 -15.83 14.97
C GLU A 221 7.41 -15.29 13.53
N LEU A 222 8.61 -15.04 13.02
CA LEU A 222 8.83 -14.62 11.64
C LEU A 222 8.37 -15.67 10.62
N LYS A 223 8.73 -16.96 10.86
CA LYS A 223 8.28 -18.07 10.01
C LYS A 223 6.76 -18.20 9.98
N ASN A 224 6.11 -18.02 11.12
CA ASN A 224 4.65 -18.00 11.21
C ASN A 224 4.09 -16.79 10.47
N LEU A 225 4.66 -15.61 10.69
CA LEU A 225 4.21 -14.37 10.03
C LEU A 225 4.23 -14.49 8.50
N ILE A 226 5.25 -15.11 7.91
CA ILE A 226 5.35 -15.29 6.45
C ILE A 226 4.21 -16.15 5.91
N THR A 227 3.76 -17.15 6.67
CA THR A 227 2.76 -18.13 6.21
C THR A 227 1.31 -17.71 6.44
N ILE A 228 1.07 -16.66 7.22
CA ILE A 228 -0.29 -16.16 7.47
C ILE A 228 -0.90 -15.64 6.17
N ARG A 229 -2.11 -16.09 5.87
CA ARG A 229 -2.87 -15.72 4.67
C ARG A 229 -3.79 -14.53 4.90
N GLU A 230 -4.28 -14.38 6.12
CA GLU A 230 -5.16 -13.29 6.53
C GLU A 230 -4.83 -12.85 7.95
N ASP A 231 -4.93 -11.57 8.21
CA ASP A 231 -4.84 -11.00 9.54
C ASP A 231 -6.24 -10.79 10.09
N ILE A 232 -6.44 -11.10 11.38
CA ILE A 232 -7.72 -10.95 12.06
C ILE A 232 -7.55 -9.89 13.15
N PHE A 233 -8.08 -8.72 12.91
CA PHE A 233 -8.02 -7.64 13.90
C PHE A 233 -9.22 -6.70 13.77
N ARG A 234 -9.42 -5.90 14.83
CA ARG A 234 -10.39 -4.83 14.84
C ARG A 234 -9.70 -3.52 14.45
N ALA A 235 -10.07 -2.95 13.30
CA ALA A 235 -9.59 -1.65 12.88
C ALA A 235 -9.93 -0.56 13.94
N PRO A 236 -9.15 0.53 14.01
CA PRO A 236 -9.49 1.65 14.89
C PRO A 236 -10.94 2.09 14.66
N PHE A 237 -11.68 2.30 15.76
CA PHE A 237 -13.08 2.70 15.77
C PHE A 237 -14.10 1.69 15.20
N ALA A 238 -13.67 0.57 14.65
CA ALA A 238 -14.58 -0.49 14.21
C ALA A 238 -15.27 -1.15 15.43
N ARG A 239 -16.51 -1.61 15.25
CA ARG A 239 -17.25 -2.31 16.30
C ARG A 239 -16.84 -3.77 16.42
N ASN A 240 -16.56 -4.41 15.29
CA ASN A 240 -16.29 -5.83 15.20
C ASN A 240 -14.85 -6.09 14.73
N THR A 241 -14.36 -7.28 15.05
CA THR A 241 -13.16 -7.86 14.44
C THR A 241 -13.49 -8.28 13.00
N ASP A 242 -12.58 -8.05 12.07
CA ASP A 242 -12.76 -8.38 10.67
C ASP A 242 -11.55 -9.15 10.12
N HIS A 243 -11.74 -9.86 9.03
CA HIS A 243 -10.75 -10.62 8.31
C HIS A 243 -10.12 -9.75 7.22
N HIS A 244 -8.80 -9.68 7.23
CA HIS A 244 -8.02 -8.88 6.28
C HIS A 244 -7.09 -9.79 5.46
N PRO A 245 -7.57 -10.34 4.32
CA PRO A 245 -6.74 -11.17 3.44
C PRO A 245 -5.53 -10.37 2.95
N ARG A 246 -4.33 -10.99 3.02
CA ARG A 246 -3.07 -10.31 2.70
C ARG A 246 -2.87 -10.17 1.20
N SER A 247 -2.54 -8.94 0.79
CA SER A 247 -2.04 -8.61 -0.56
C SER A 247 -0.52 -8.43 -0.58
N SER A 248 0.13 -8.43 0.58
CA SER A 248 1.57 -8.22 0.73
C SER A 248 2.39 -9.49 0.59
N VAL A 249 3.64 -9.33 0.15
CA VAL A 249 4.69 -10.36 0.17
C VAL A 249 5.87 -9.88 1.00
N PHE A 250 6.69 -10.84 1.44
CA PHE A 250 7.83 -10.56 2.30
C PHE A 250 9.14 -10.60 1.52
N CYS A 251 10.03 -9.66 1.82
CA CYS A 251 11.39 -9.63 1.36
C CYS A 251 12.34 -9.25 2.50
N ALA A 252 13.62 -9.57 2.35
CA ALA A 252 14.61 -9.25 3.36
C ALA A 252 15.96 -8.92 2.75
N THR A 253 16.79 -8.22 3.51
CA THR A 253 18.20 -8.01 3.20
C THR A 253 19.06 -8.45 4.37
N VAL A 254 20.17 -9.12 4.08
CA VAL A 254 21.15 -9.58 5.06
C VAL A 254 22.56 -9.28 4.59
N ASN A 255 23.47 -9.10 5.53
CA ASN A 255 24.88 -8.85 5.26
C ASN A 255 25.76 -10.05 5.60
N ASP A 256 25.30 -10.94 6.47
CA ASP A 256 26.04 -12.09 7.01
C ASP A 256 25.43 -13.43 6.56
N ASP A 257 26.28 -14.47 6.51
CA ASP A 257 25.91 -15.86 6.24
C ASP A 257 25.11 -16.51 7.38
N GLN A 258 25.24 -16.01 8.59
CA GLN A 258 24.70 -16.65 9.80
C GLN A 258 23.31 -16.15 10.23
N PHE A 259 22.54 -15.54 9.34
CA PHE A 259 21.23 -14.99 9.70
C PHE A 259 20.15 -16.06 10.02
N LEU A 260 20.31 -17.30 9.55
CA LEU A 260 19.42 -18.43 9.83
C LEU A 260 20.09 -19.43 10.77
N LYS A 261 20.16 -19.11 12.05
CA LYS A 261 20.76 -20.00 13.08
C LYS A 261 19.92 -21.25 13.36
N ASP A 262 18.61 -21.20 13.13
CA ASP A 262 17.70 -22.34 13.27
C ASP A 262 17.51 -23.01 11.93
N HIS A 263 17.99 -24.24 11.78
CA HIS A 263 17.92 -25.02 10.57
C HIS A 263 16.50 -25.51 10.22
N THR A 264 15.55 -25.41 11.15
CA THR A 264 14.17 -25.83 10.91
C THR A 264 13.37 -24.77 10.16
N GLY A 265 12.73 -25.14 9.06
CA GLY A 265 11.84 -24.23 8.30
C GLY A 265 12.53 -23.18 7.44
N ASN A 266 13.85 -23.30 7.21
CA ASN A 266 14.62 -22.38 6.36
C ASN A 266 14.16 -22.37 4.89
N ARG A 267 13.42 -23.39 4.46
CA ARG A 267 12.81 -23.48 3.12
C ARG A 267 11.93 -22.28 2.75
N ARG A 268 11.51 -21.49 3.74
CA ARG A 268 10.72 -20.27 3.53
C ARG A 268 11.54 -19.08 3.06
N PHE A 269 12.86 -19.14 3.26
CA PHE A 269 13.77 -18.05 2.88
C PHE A 269 14.50 -18.44 1.61
N TRP A 270 14.15 -17.76 0.53
CA TRP A 270 14.82 -17.92 -0.76
C TRP A 270 15.94 -16.91 -0.85
N VAL A 271 17.16 -17.40 -0.72
CA VAL A 271 18.37 -16.57 -0.60
C VAL A 271 19.04 -16.44 -1.94
N ILE A 272 19.19 -15.21 -2.41
CA ILE A 272 19.96 -14.86 -3.59
C ILE A 272 21.21 -14.09 -3.15
N GLU A 273 22.37 -14.58 -3.54
CA GLU A 273 23.65 -13.90 -3.26
C GLU A 273 23.87 -12.78 -4.29
N VAL A 274 24.14 -11.57 -3.76
CA VAL A 274 24.43 -10.39 -4.54
C VAL A 274 25.86 -9.99 -4.27
N ASN A 275 26.75 -10.15 -5.26
CA ASN A 275 28.18 -9.88 -5.15
C ASN A 275 28.59 -8.55 -5.78
N GLU A 276 27.72 -7.96 -6.62
CA GLU A 276 27.95 -6.71 -7.32
C GLU A 276 26.87 -5.67 -7.01
N LYS A 277 27.21 -4.40 -7.19
CA LYS A 277 26.26 -3.31 -6.99
C LYS A 277 25.12 -3.36 -8.01
N ILE A 278 23.90 -3.43 -7.51
CA ILE A 278 22.68 -3.48 -8.32
C ILE A 278 22.49 -2.16 -9.08
N ASN A 279 22.24 -2.26 -10.38
CA ASN A 279 21.90 -1.11 -11.20
C ASN A 279 20.38 -0.89 -11.24
N ASN A 280 19.85 -0.23 -10.23
CA ASN A 280 18.41 0.01 -10.12
C ASN A 280 17.82 0.88 -11.24
N LYS A 281 18.65 1.62 -11.99
CA LYS A 281 18.19 2.35 -13.18
C LYS A 281 17.69 1.45 -14.31
N LEU A 282 18.10 0.17 -14.32
CA LEU A 282 17.57 -0.81 -15.27
C LEU A 282 16.13 -1.24 -14.94
N LEU A 283 15.70 -1.08 -13.67
CA LEU A 283 14.33 -1.41 -13.23
C LEU A 283 13.33 -0.27 -13.48
N GLU A 284 13.83 0.92 -13.80
CA GLU A 284 13.02 2.12 -14.05
C GLU A 284 12.64 2.26 -15.52
N LYS A 285 13.27 1.47 -16.39
CA LYS A 285 13.03 1.42 -17.84
C LYS A 285 11.95 0.41 -18.19
#